data_4e32e0eb1f4551960c45c5fd36fb5a46
#
_entry.id   4e32e0eb1f4551960c45c5fd36fb5a46
#
_cell.length_a   1.000
_cell.length_b   1.000
_cell.length_c   1.000
_cell.angle_alpha   90.00
_cell.angle_beta   90.00
_cell.angle_gamma   90.00
#
_symmetry.space_group_name_H-M   'P 1'
#
loop_
_entity.id
_entity.type
_entity.pdbx_description
1 polymer ?
#
loop_
_entity_poly.entity_id
_entity_poly.type
_entity_poly.pdbx_seq_one_letter_code
_entity_poly.pdbx_strand_id
1 'polypeptide(L)'
;IVEDFGFKYAFGQHSGIINFSSKNYELPRFPINEKYGDINRFRSVINFLPFPYEKIVPENKYLTTNQNPPDVKIIFFKNLINIKNINCYSNEEDKWEKSNINFINENEINIKLRGKFTTERGRINCSLLEKNGKWRWFGIQYVLEEN
;
A
#
# COMPACT_ATOMS: atom_id res chain seq x y z
N ILE A 1 4.42 4.99 -21.58
CA ILE A 1 3.17 4.82 -22.36
C ILE A 1 2.15 5.88 -21.99
N VAL A 2 1.62 5.96 -20.74
CA VAL A 2 0.58 6.94 -20.35
C VAL A 2 1.06 8.38 -20.55
N GLU A 3 2.29 8.65 -20.17
CA GLU A 3 2.96 9.94 -20.35
C GLU A 3 3.13 10.31 -21.83
N ASP A 4 3.52 9.35 -22.65
CA ASP A 4 3.71 9.52 -24.11
C ASP A 4 2.40 9.89 -24.83
N PHE A 5 1.27 9.52 -24.24
CA PHE A 5 -0.07 9.91 -24.71
C PHE A 5 -0.56 11.26 -24.14
N GLY A 6 0.28 11.98 -23.39
CA GLY A 6 -0.02 13.30 -22.86
C GLY A 6 -0.94 13.31 -21.62
N PHE A 7 -1.19 12.17 -20.97
CA PHE A 7 -1.89 12.16 -19.70
C PHE A 7 -1.04 12.81 -18.61
N LYS A 8 -1.66 13.60 -17.76
CA LYS A 8 -0.99 14.24 -16.62
C LYS A 8 -0.98 13.38 -15.37
N TYR A 9 -1.98 12.52 -15.23
CA TYR A 9 -2.19 11.64 -14.07
C TYR A 9 -2.72 10.28 -14.50
N ALA A 10 -2.37 9.25 -13.72
CA ALA A 10 -2.97 7.93 -13.87
C ALA A 10 -3.22 7.31 -12.48
N PHE A 11 -4.34 6.60 -12.33
CA PHE A 11 -4.70 5.92 -11.11
C PHE A 11 -4.28 4.46 -11.17
N GLY A 12 -3.52 4.04 -10.17
CA GLY A 12 -3.23 2.63 -9.92
C GLY A 12 -4.44 1.88 -9.35
N GLN A 13 -4.24 0.63 -8.97
CA GLN A 13 -5.27 -0.21 -8.35
C GLN A 13 -5.00 -0.50 -6.87
N HIS A 14 -4.02 0.16 -6.29
CA HIS A 14 -3.76 0.12 -4.85
C HIS A 14 -4.59 1.16 -4.12
N SER A 15 -4.95 0.85 -2.88
CA SER A 15 -5.76 1.73 -2.05
C SER A 15 -4.90 2.77 -1.32
N GLY A 16 -5.45 3.97 -1.12
CA GLY A 16 -4.74 5.00 -0.37
C GLY A 16 -5.30 6.39 -0.60
N ILE A 17 -4.77 7.35 0.14
CA ILE A 17 -5.06 8.78 0.01
C ILE A 17 -3.91 9.44 -0.75
N ILE A 18 -4.23 10.19 -1.80
CA ILE A 18 -3.26 10.98 -2.55
C ILE A 18 -2.59 11.98 -1.61
N ASN A 19 -1.28 12.07 -1.69
CA ASN A 19 -0.48 12.98 -0.87
C ASN A 19 0.81 13.37 -1.61
N PHE A 20 1.66 14.17 -0.99
CA PHE A 20 2.87 14.71 -1.60
C PHE A 20 3.93 13.64 -1.99
N SER A 21 3.85 12.42 -1.46
CA SER A 21 4.71 11.31 -1.86
C SER A 21 4.13 10.44 -2.98
N SER A 22 2.90 10.75 -3.45
CA SER A 22 2.24 10.01 -4.52
C SER A 22 2.86 10.31 -5.87
N LYS A 23 3.11 9.28 -6.66
CA LYS A 23 3.60 9.42 -8.04
C LYS A 23 2.44 9.72 -8.97
N ASN A 24 2.60 10.67 -9.88
CA ASN A 24 1.54 11.15 -10.78
C ASN A 24 0.88 10.04 -11.62
N TYR A 25 1.62 9.00 -11.99
CA TYR A 25 1.13 7.90 -12.81
C TYR A 25 0.79 6.62 -12.03
N GLU A 26 0.81 6.72 -10.69
CA GLU A 26 0.44 5.63 -9.77
C GLU A 26 -0.41 6.17 -8.61
N LEU A 27 -1.37 7.05 -8.90
CA LEU A 27 -2.20 7.61 -7.84
C LEU A 27 -3.08 6.53 -7.19
N PRO A 28 -3.14 6.47 -5.86
CA PRO A 28 -4.00 5.52 -5.17
C PRO A 28 -5.47 5.87 -5.33
N ARG A 29 -6.35 4.87 -5.20
CA ARG A 29 -7.82 5.05 -5.20
C ARG A 29 -8.51 4.03 -4.33
N PHE A 30 -9.67 4.36 -3.79
CA PHE A 30 -10.55 3.39 -3.16
C PHE A 30 -11.65 2.98 -4.13
N PRO A 31 -11.86 1.68 -4.37
CA PRO A 31 -13.00 1.24 -5.17
C PRO A 31 -14.30 1.46 -4.40
N ILE A 32 -15.28 2.05 -5.07
CA ILE A 32 -16.66 2.20 -4.59
C ILE A 32 -17.53 1.49 -5.63
N ASN A 33 -17.82 0.23 -5.40
CA ASN A 33 -18.64 -0.62 -6.24
C ASN A 33 -19.63 -1.39 -5.35
N GLU A 34 -20.43 -2.26 -5.90
CA GLU A 34 -21.45 -3.04 -5.16
C GLU A 34 -20.88 -3.74 -3.92
N LYS A 35 -19.69 -4.33 -4.03
CA LYS A 35 -19.02 -5.02 -2.91
C LYS A 35 -18.46 -4.04 -1.85
N TYR A 36 -18.07 -2.84 -2.26
CA TYR A 36 -17.35 -1.86 -1.46
C TYR A 36 -18.08 -0.53 -1.34
N GLY A 37 -19.36 -0.46 -1.72
CA GLY A 37 -20.20 0.75 -1.74
C GLY A 37 -21.00 1.00 -0.47
N ASP A 38 -20.74 0.27 0.62
CA ASP A 38 -21.39 0.51 1.90
C ASP A 38 -21.16 1.93 2.40
N ILE A 39 -22.22 2.57 2.90
CA ILE A 39 -22.18 3.98 3.31
C ILE A 39 -21.24 4.24 4.50
N ASN A 40 -21.09 3.30 5.41
CA ASN A 40 -20.19 3.47 6.56
C ASN A 40 -18.73 3.36 6.09
N ARG A 41 -18.45 2.45 5.15
CA ARG A 41 -17.15 2.38 4.50
C ARG A 41 -16.84 3.67 3.73
N PHE A 42 -17.79 4.20 2.97
CA PHE A 42 -17.61 5.47 2.27
C PHE A 42 -17.30 6.61 3.25
N ARG A 43 -18.07 6.75 4.32
CA ARG A 43 -17.78 7.73 5.38
C ARG A 43 -16.40 7.57 6.00
N SER A 44 -15.94 6.35 6.18
CA SER A 44 -14.60 6.07 6.69
C SER A 44 -13.52 6.53 5.70
N VAL A 45 -13.65 6.14 4.44
CA VAL A 45 -12.67 6.42 3.38
C VAL A 45 -12.47 7.92 3.16
N ILE A 46 -13.55 8.71 3.11
CA ILE A 46 -13.46 10.18 2.92
C ILE A 46 -12.84 10.92 4.13
N ASN A 47 -12.75 10.25 5.27
CA ASN A 47 -12.14 10.79 6.49
C ASN A 47 -10.74 10.24 6.75
N PHE A 48 -10.20 9.35 5.92
CA PHE A 48 -8.85 8.85 6.07
C PHE A 48 -7.82 9.96 5.86
N LEU A 49 -6.76 9.88 6.64
CA LEU A 49 -5.62 10.77 6.53
C LEU A 49 -4.58 10.19 5.56
N PRO A 50 -3.84 11.04 4.86
CA PRO A 50 -2.68 10.63 4.09
C PRO A 50 -1.68 9.86 4.95
N PHE A 51 -1.02 8.87 4.35
CA PHE A 51 0.05 8.12 4.99
C PHE A 51 1.31 8.20 4.10
N PRO A 52 1.98 9.36 4.05
CA PRO A 52 3.13 9.55 3.20
C PRO A 52 4.32 8.72 3.67
N TYR A 53 5.09 8.24 2.72
CA TYR A 53 6.34 7.53 2.93
C TYR A 53 7.43 8.15 2.03
N GLU A 54 8.68 8.01 2.45
CA GLU A 54 9.82 8.46 1.67
C GLU A 54 10.16 7.44 0.58
N LYS A 55 10.19 6.15 0.94
CA LYS A 55 10.59 5.08 0.02
C LYS A 55 9.92 3.75 0.35
N ILE A 56 9.59 2.97 -0.68
CA ILE A 56 9.21 1.56 -0.60
C ILE A 56 10.19 0.74 -1.43
N VAL A 57 10.74 -0.33 -0.85
CA VAL A 57 11.62 -1.28 -1.53
C VAL A 57 10.92 -2.64 -1.57
N PRO A 58 10.92 -3.35 -2.69
CA PRO A 58 11.46 -2.93 -3.99
C PRO A 58 10.65 -1.80 -4.64
N GLU A 59 11.34 -0.88 -5.30
CA GLU A 59 10.69 0.22 -6.03
C GLU A 59 9.96 -0.28 -7.27
N ASN A 60 10.57 -1.26 -7.96
CA ASN A 60 9.91 -1.94 -9.07
C ASN A 60 8.74 -2.77 -8.52
N LYS A 61 7.55 -2.49 -9.04
CA LYS A 61 6.33 -3.21 -8.65
C LYS A 61 6.03 -4.41 -9.53
N TYR A 62 6.83 -4.66 -10.55
CA TYR A 62 6.78 -5.87 -11.37
C TYR A 62 7.77 -6.90 -10.79
N LEU A 63 7.25 -8.02 -10.33
CA LEU A 63 8.03 -9.09 -9.70
C LEU A 63 8.22 -10.26 -10.65
N THR A 64 9.46 -10.63 -10.87
CA THR A 64 9.79 -11.93 -11.49
C THR A 64 9.58 -13.07 -10.50
N THR A 65 9.50 -14.29 -11.01
CA THR A 65 9.33 -15.50 -10.19
C THR A 65 10.36 -15.61 -9.05
N ASN A 66 11.62 -15.19 -9.29
CA ASN A 66 12.68 -15.22 -8.29
C ASN A 66 12.60 -14.11 -7.24
N GLN A 67 11.84 -13.06 -7.51
CA GLN A 67 11.61 -11.91 -6.62
C GLN A 67 10.32 -12.03 -5.79
N ASN A 68 9.63 -13.14 -5.92
CA ASN A 68 8.39 -13.42 -5.20
C ASN A 68 8.62 -14.52 -4.15
N PRO A 69 8.44 -14.26 -2.85
CA PRO A 69 7.91 -13.02 -2.26
C PRO A 69 8.96 -11.90 -2.21
N PRO A 70 8.55 -10.64 -2.35
CA PRO A 70 9.46 -9.51 -2.19
C PRO A 70 9.85 -9.29 -0.72
N ASP A 71 11.08 -8.84 -0.49
CA ASP A 71 11.48 -8.29 0.81
C ASP A 71 11.03 -6.83 0.91
N VAL A 72 9.91 -6.60 1.59
CA VAL A 72 9.24 -5.30 1.57
C VAL A 72 9.72 -4.43 2.72
N LYS A 73 10.43 -3.36 2.38
CA LYS A 73 10.88 -2.36 3.33
C LYS A 73 10.20 -1.02 3.04
N ILE A 74 9.78 -0.33 4.09
CA ILE A 74 9.15 0.99 3.99
C ILE A 74 9.90 1.96 4.89
N ILE A 75 10.31 3.08 4.30
CA ILE A 75 10.95 4.19 5.00
C ILE A 75 9.95 5.35 5.01
N PHE A 76 9.61 5.82 6.19
CA PHE A 76 8.71 6.95 6.40
C PHE A 76 9.51 8.22 6.66
N PHE A 77 8.93 9.37 6.36
CA PHE A 77 9.52 10.66 6.70
C PHE A 77 9.70 10.78 8.21
N LYS A 78 10.90 11.16 8.65
CA LYS A 78 11.22 11.34 10.06
C LYS A 78 10.29 12.38 10.71
N ASN A 79 9.88 12.11 11.94
CA ASN A 79 9.07 13.00 12.77
C ASN A 79 7.68 13.38 12.20
N LEU A 80 7.27 12.81 11.09
CA LEU A 80 5.98 13.11 10.48
C LEU A 80 4.87 12.23 11.04
N ILE A 81 5.15 10.95 11.26
CA ILE A 81 4.17 9.95 11.71
C ILE A 81 4.83 9.00 12.70
N ASN A 82 4.14 8.74 13.81
CA ASN A 82 4.58 7.69 14.73
C ASN A 82 4.06 6.33 14.25
N ILE A 83 4.93 5.51 13.70
CA ILE A 83 4.58 4.23 13.08
C ILE A 83 4.45 3.05 14.05
N LYS A 84 4.64 3.24 15.37
CA LYS A 84 4.65 2.14 16.36
C LYS A 84 3.40 1.26 16.34
N ASN A 85 2.25 1.83 15.97
CA ASN A 85 0.97 1.12 15.95
C ASN A 85 0.49 0.79 14.52
N ILE A 86 1.38 0.79 13.54
CA ILE A 86 1.04 0.42 12.17
C ILE A 86 0.63 -1.05 12.10
N ASN A 87 -0.40 -1.33 11.33
CA ASN A 87 -0.82 -2.68 10.98
C ASN A 87 -0.79 -2.82 9.48
N CYS A 88 -0.22 -3.91 8.99
CA CYS A 88 -0.24 -4.26 7.57
C CYS A 88 -0.90 -5.61 7.38
N TYR A 89 -1.62 -5.75 6.27
CA TYR A 89 -2.25 -6.98 5.80
C TYR A 89 -1.81 -7.24 4.37
N SER A 90 -1.61 -8.48 4.03
CA SER A 90 -1.19 -8.91 2.69
C SER A 90 -2.03 -10.08 2.20
N ASN A 91 -2.10 -10.29 0.87
CA ASN A 91 -2.97 -11.29 0.25
C ASN A 91 -2.20 -12.47 -0.35
N GLU A 92 -1.20 -12.99 0.33
CA GLU A 92 -0.55 -14.23 -0.10
C GLU A 92 -1.58 -15.36 -0.17
N GLU A 93 -1.43 -16.25 -1.13
CA GLU A 93 -2.36 -17.37 -1.36
C GLU A 93 -3.84 -16.93 -1.51
N ASP A 94 -4.04 -15.70 -2.04
CA ASP A 94 -5.35 -15.06 -2.22
C ASP A 94 -6.17 -14.84 -0.94
N LYS A 95 -5.51 -14.87 0.23
CA LYS A 95 -6.15 -14.62 1.53
C LYS A 95 -5.54 -13.40 2.20
N TRP A 96 -6.40 -12.50 2.64
CA TRP A 96 -5.97 -11.34 3.44
C TRP A 96 -5.71 -11.73 4.88
N GLU A 97 -4.46 -11.62 5.29
CA GLU A 97 -4.04 -11.86 6.66
C GLU A 97 -3.08 -10.80 7.16
N LYS A 98 -2.97 -10.67 8.47
CA LYS A 98 -2.06 -9.72 9.10
C LYS A 98 -0.61 -10.14 8.86
N SER A 99 0.18 -9.22 8.34
CA SER A 99 1.61 -9.41 8.09
C SER A 99 2.42 -9.19 9.36
N ASN A 100 3.52 -9.91 9.51
CA ASN A 100 4.50 -9.63 10.55
C ASN A 100 5.34 -8.42 10.18
N ILE A 101 5.51 -7.50 11.13
CA ILE A 101 6.26 -6.26 10.93
C ILE A 101 7.47 -6.25 11.86
N ASN A 102 8.65 -6.12 11.27
CA ASN A 102 9.88 -5.84 12.00
C ASN A 102 10.15 -4.33 11.96
N PHE A 103 10.17 -3.69 13.12
CA PHE A 103 10.57 -2.30 13.26
C PHE A 103 12.10 -2.24 13.27
N ILE A 104 12.68 -1.63 12.24
CA ILE A 104 14.14 -1.47 12.11
C ILE A 104 14.60 -0.28 12.95
N ASN A 105 13.84 0.82 12.87
CA ASN A 105 14.05 2.02 13.66
C ASN A 105 12.74 2.84 13.75
N GLU A 106 12.83 4.10 14.19
CA GLU A 106 11.65 4.97 14.41
C GLU A 106 10.85 5.30 13.16
N ASN A 107 11.46 5.21 11.98
CA ASN A 107 10.85 5.55 10.70
C ASN A 107 11.00 4.47 9.62
N GLU A 108 11.42 3.27 9.97
CA GLU A 108 11.65 2.19 9.01
C GLU A 108 11.08 0.87 9.51
N ILE A 109 10.33 0.22 8.64
CA ILE A 109 9.80 -1.13 8.88
C ILE A 109 10.18 -2.08 7.74
N ASN A 110 10.26 -3.36 8.07
CA ASN A 110 10.28 -4.45 7.12
C ASN A 110 9.03 -5.32 7.33
N ILE A 111 8.28 -5.55 6.26
CA ILE A 111 7.10 -6.41 6.26
C ILE A 111 7.51 -7.81 5.84
N LYS A 112 7.36 -8.77 6.74
CA LYS A 112 7.60 -10.18 6.48
C LYS A 112 6.36 -10.84 5.91
N LEU A 113 6.43 -11.21 4.64
CA LEU A 113 5.39 -12.00 3.99
C LEU A 113 5.51 -13.46 4.43
N ARG A 114 4.39 -14.16 4.53
CA ARG A 114 4.30 -15.57 4.93
C ARG A 114 4.70 -16.52 3.81
N GLY A 115 4.46 -16.11 2.58
CA GLY A 115 4.71 -16.91 1.38
C GLY A 115 4.67 -16.08 0.12
N LYS A 116 4.63 -16.75 -1.01
CA LYS A 116 4.55 -16.11 -2.32
C LYS A 116 3.16 -15.55 -2.59
N PHE A 117 3.09 -14.49 -3.36
CA PHE A 117 1.84 -14.13 -4.02
C PHE A 117 1.55 -15.17 -5.11
N THR A 118 0.32 -15.67 -5.15
CA THR A 118 -0.11 -16.74 -6.07
C THR A 118 -1.06 -16.27 -7.16
N THR A 119 -1.53 -15.02 -7.06
CA THR A 119 -2.39 -14.37 -8.06
C THR A 119 -1.60 -13.31 -8.82
N GLU A 120 -2.08 -12.87 -9.97
CA GLU A 120 -1.44 -11.81 -10.78
C GLU A 120 -1.03 -10.58 -9.97
N ARG A 121 -1.66 -10.33 -8.82
CA ARG A 121 -1.52 -9.11 -8.03
C ARG A 121 -1.27 -9.40 -6.56
N GLY A 122 -0.03 -9.24 -6.17
CA GLY A 122 0.33 -9.18 -4.77
C GLY A 122 -0.03 -7.82 -4.17
N ARG A 123 -0.74 -7.80 -3.05
CA ARG A 123 -1.19 -6.56 -2.39
C ARG A 123 -0.85 -6.54 -0.92
N ILE A 124 -0.46 -5.37 -0.47
CA ILE A 124 -0.24 -5.07 0.95
C ILE A 124 -0.99 -3.79 1.27
N ASN A 125 -1.79 -3.80 2.32
CA ASN A 125 -2.47 -2.62 2.83
C ASN A 125 -2.01 -2.34 4.25
N CYS A 126 -1.58 -1.11 4.50
CA CYS A 126 -1.16 -0.68 5.83
C CYS A 126 -2.07 0.43 6.36
N SER A 127 -2.36 0.35 7.63
CA SER A 127 -3.19 1.32 8.33
C SER A 127 -2.63 1.67 9.70
N LEU A 128 -2.95 2.87 10.16
CA LEU A 128 -2.56 3.38 11.46
C LEU A 128 -3.69 4.22 12.03
N LEU A 129 -4.10 3.92 13.26
CA LEU A 129 -5.07 4.74 13.99
C LEU A 129 -4.31 5.84 14.75
N GLU A 130 -4.63 7.09 14.43
CA GLU A 130 -4.11 8.27 15.11
C GLU A 130 -4.80 8.51 16.45
N LYS A 131 -4.16 9.26 17.33
CA LYS A 131 -4.71 9.62 18.66
C LYS A 131 -6.05 10.36 18.58
N ASN A 132 -6.31 11.05 17.47
CA ASN A 132 -7.56 11.78 17.22
C ASN A 132 -8.69 10.90 16.66
N GLY A 133 -8.50 9.58 16.62
CA GLY A 133 -9.47 8.61 16.11
C GLY A 133 -9.54 8.50 14.59
N LYS A 134 -8.71 9.21 13.84
CA LYS A 134 -8.67 9.12 12.38
C LYS A 134 -7.68 8.05 11.92
N TRP A 135 -8.01 7.36 10.85
CA TRP A 135 -7.15 6.37 10.23
C TRP A 135 -6.27 6.97 9.15
N ARG A 136 -5.01 6.56 9.11
CA ARG A 136 -4.14 6.68 7.95
C ARG A 136 -4.18 5.39 7.16
N TRP A 137 -4.07 5.51 5.83
CA TRP A 137 -4.12 4.35 4.96
C TRP A 137 -3.23 4.53 3.73
N PHE A 138 -2.48 3.50 3.40
CA PHE A 138 -1.87 3.33 2.09
C PHE A 138 -1.85 1.85 1.69
N GLY A 139 -1.79 1.60 0.38
CA GLY A 139 -1.63 0.28 -0.19
C GLY A 139 -0.45 0.20 -1.13
N ILE A 140 0.08 -0.98 -1.27
CA ILE A 140 1.11 -1.34 -2.25
C ILE A 140 0.51 -2.44 -3.12
N GLN A 141 0.74 -2.37 -4.44
CA GLN A 141 0.42 -3.46 -5.35
C GLN A 141 1.64 -3.84 -6.15
N TYR A 142 1.91 -5.13 -6.18
CA TYR A 142 2.86 -5.77 -7.08
C TYR A 142 2.10 -6.48 -8.20
N VAL A 143 2.71 -6.55 -9.37
CA VAL A 143 2.24 -7.33 -10.51
C VAL A 143 3.24 -8.46 -10.70
N LEU A 144 2.75 -9.67 -10.86
CA LEU A 144 3.60 -10.83 -11.08
C LEU A 144 3.82 -11.05 -12.58
N GLU A 145 5.02 -11.53 -12.92
CA GLU A 145 5.33 -12.03 -14.24
C GLU A 145 4.37 -13.17 -14.60
N GLU A 146 3.79 -13.10 -15.78
CA GLU A 146 3.01 -14.22 -16.32
C GLU A 146 3.96 -15.37 -16.66
N ASN A 147 3.63 -16.58 -16.19
CA ASN A 147 4.38 -17.81 -16.51
C ASN A 147 4.01 -18.33 -17.90
#